data_47f7408d103819110ae530ce17966cee
#
_entry.id   47f7408d103819110ae530ce17966cee
#
_cell.length_a   1.000
_cell.length_b   1.000
_cell.length_c   1.000
_cell.angle_alpha   90.00
_cell.angle_beta   90.00
_cell.angle_gamma   90.00
#
_symmetry.space_group_name_H-M   'P 1'
#
loop_
_entity.id
_entity.type
_entity.pdbx_description
1 polymer ?
#
loop_
_entity_poly.entity_id
_entity_poly.type
_entity_poly.pdbx_seq_one_letter_code
_entity_poly.pdbx_strand_id
1 'polypeptide(L)'
;MESEHEQASGVSLGLGIALLASLVNGSTFVLQRKGILRAERRGVSYLTELAWWSGTVGMGLGQIGNFFAYNTAPAALVTPLGALGVPFGSILASYMLQEKLNLLGKLGCLLSCAGSIVLLIHAPTTENVTSRLQLEEKLADPVFLGYIGIVFALLILLIFGIAPSHGSTNILVYISICSLLGSFTVPSSKGIGLAAQEAFSNNPSSQRAFCLFIILLVTLVCSILIQFIYINKALQYFDSSIFSAIYYVIFTTLVILASAILFREWNNVGFVDFLGMLCGFITVSVGIILLQVFKEFSISASDLRKITSKKH
;
A
#
# COMPACT_ATOMS: atom_id res chain seq x y z
N MET A 1 -30.34 -1.89 -15.90
CA MET A 1 -30.75 -1.44 -14.56
C MET A 1 -30.38 -2.45 -13.47
N GLU A 2 -30.79 -3.74 -13.56
CA GLU A 2 -30.43 -4.74 -12.53
C GLU A 2 -28.91 -5.04 -12.51
N SER A 3 -28.27 -5.20 -13.66
CA SER A 3 -26.81 -5.41 -13.77
C SER A 3 -25.98 -4.20 -13.29
N GLU A 4 -26.44 -2.98 -13.53
CA GLU A 4 -25.75 -1.76 -13.06
C GLU A 4 -25.86 -1.60 -11.54
N HIS A 5 -27.01 -1.99 -10.96
CA HIS A 5 -27.22 -1.98 -9.51
C HIS A 5 -26.35 -3.05 -8.82
N GLU A 6 -26.21 -4.21 -9.40
CA GLU A 6 -25.37 -5.30 -8.88
C GLU A 6 -23.88 -4.94 -8.95
N GLN A 7 -23.46 -4.31 -10.04
CA GLN A 7 -22.08 -3.83 -10.23
C GLN A 7 -21.74 -2.68 -9.27
N ALA A 8 -22.63 -1.71 -9.08
CA ALA A 8 -22.47 -0.62 -8.12
C ALA A 8 -22.42 -1.13 -6.67
N SER A 9 -23.23 -2.14 -6.34
CA SER A 9 -23.21 -2.82 -5.04
C SER A 9 -21.89 -3.54 -4.79
N GLY A 10 -21.34 -4.22 -5.80
CA GLY A 10 -20.03 -4.90 -5.72
C GLY A 10 -18.89 -3.92 -5.46
N VAL A 11 -18.84 -2.79 -6.18
CA VAL A 11 -17.83 -1.75 -5.99
C VAL A 11 -17.92 -1.13 -4.59
N SER A 12 -19.12 -0.83 -4.09
CA SER A 12 -19.31 -0.27 -2.76
C SER A 12 -18.87 -1.23 -1.65
N LEU A 13 -19.12 -2.54 -1.82
CA LEU A 13 -18.63 -3.58 -0.91
C LEU A 13 -17.10 -3.65 -0.95
N GLY A 14 -16.48 -3.61 -2.14
CA GLY A 14 -15.03 -3.60 -2.31
C GLY A 14 -14.36 -2.41 -1.62
N LEU A 15 -14.94 -1.22 -1.73
CA LEU A 15 -14.45 -0.02 -1.04
C LEU A 15 -14.58 -0.15 0.49
N GLY A 16 -15.67 -0.73 1.00
CA GLY A 16 -15.85 -1.01 2.42
C GLY A 16 -14.80 -1.98 2.95
N ILE A 17 -14.53 -3.06 2.22
CA ILE A 17 -13.47 -4.03 2.55
C ILE A 17 -12.09 -3.35 2.51
N ALA A 18 -11.81 -2.52 1.50
CA ALA A 18 -10.56 -1.77 1.39
C ALA A 18 -10.33 -0.84 2.57
N LEU A 19 -11.37 -0.14 3.01
CA LEU A 19 -11.31 0.74 4.18
C LEU A 19 -10.96 -0.05 5.44
N LEU A 20 -11.66 -1.15 5.70
CA LEU A 20 -11.36 -2.02 6.86
C LEU A 20 -9.95 -2.61 6.78
N ALA A 21 -9.55 -3.11 5.63
CA ALA A 21 -8.19 -3.63 5.40
C ALA A 21 -7.12 -2.55 5.64
N SER A 22 -7.38 -1.30 5.24
CA SER A 22 -6.50 -0.16 5.48
C SER A 22 -6.31 0.12 6.97
N LEU A 23 -7.39 0.14 7.76
CA LEU A 23 -7.31 0.33 9.22
C LEU A 23 -6.55 -0.81 9.90
N VAL A 24 -6.81 -2.06 9.50
CA VAL A 24 -6.08 -3.23 9.98
C VAL A 24 -4.59 -3.08 9.63
N ASN A 25 -4.24 -2.81 8.37
CA ASN A 25 -2.86 -2.65 7.93
C ASN A 25 -2.14 -1.50 8.65
N GLY A 26 -2.82 -0.37 8.91
CA GLY A 26 -2.27 0.73 9.70
C GLY A 26 -1.92 0.34 11.14
N SER A 27 -2.67 -0.58 11.74
CA SER A 27 -2.40 -1.08 13.09
C SER A 27 -1.25 -2.10 13.14
N THR A 28 -1.00 -2.84 12.07
CA THR A 28 -0.05 -3.97 12.05
C THR A 28 1.38 -3.54 12.32
N PHE A 29 1.85 -2.47 11.69
CA PHE A 29 3.21 -1.96 11.88
C PHE A 29 3.45 -1.51 13.32
N VAL A 30 2.44 -0.90 13.96
CA VAL A 30 2.51 -0.44 15.35
C VAL A 30 2.61 -1.64 16.30
N LEU A 31 1.78 -2.68 16.07
CA LEU A 31 1.78 -3.89 16.88
C LEU A 31 3.09 -4.67 16.72
N GLN A 32 3.57 -4.83 15.49
CA GLN A 32 4.87 -5.48 15.23
C GLN A 32 6.01 -4.71 15.90
N ARG A 33 6.08 -3.40 15.74
CA ARG A 33 7.10 -2.56 16.39
C ARG A 33 7.04 -2.68 17.91
N LYS A 34 5.84 -2.66 18.49
CA LYS A 34 5.65 -2.86 19.95
C LYS A 34 6.18 -4.21 20.41
N GLY A 35 5.93 -5.27 19.65
CA GLY A 35 6.45 -6.61 19.92
C GLY A 35 7.98 -6.66 19.84
N ILE A 36 8.58 -6.08 18.81
CA ILE A 36 10.04 -6.01 18.63
C ILE A 36 10.68 -5.27 19.81
N LEU A 37 10.20 -4.08 20.17
CA LEU A 37 10.74 -3.29 21.28
C LEU A 37 10.61 -4.00 22.64
N ARG A 38 9.53 -4.76 22.88
CA ARG A 38 9.37 -5.56 24.10
C ARG A 38 10.35 -6.72 24.16
N ALA A 39 10.53 -7.42 23.04
CA ALA A 39 11.48 -8.52 22.94
C ALA A 39 12.92 -8.05 23.18
N GLU A 40 13.29 -6.94 22.57
CA GLU A 40 14.60 -6.31 22.74
C GLU A 40 14.88 -5.96 24.20
N ARG A 41 13.92 -5.35 24.90
CA ARG A 41 14.04 -5.04 26.36
C ARG A 41 14.18 -6.28 27.23
N ARG A 42 13.65 -7.43 26.80
CA ARG A 42 13.73 -8.71 27.53
C ARG A 42 14.93 -9.57 27.11
N GLY A 43 15.66 -9.17 26.07
CA GLY A 43 16.75 -9.98 25.50
C GLY A 43 16.29 -11.28 24.85
N VAL A 44 15.03 -11.35 24.38
CA VAL A 44 14.43 -12.54 23.74
C VAL A 44 14.09 -12.26 22.28
N SER A 45 13.83 -13.32 21.53
CA SER A 45 13.38 -13.17 20.13
C SER A 45 11.97 -12.55 20.07
N TYR A 46 11.74 -11.65 19.10
CA TYR A 46 10.41 -11.07 18.85
C TYR A 46 9.35 -12.12 18.47
N LEU A 47 9.78 -13.32 18.04
CA LEU A 47 8.90 -14.45 17.74
C LEU A 47 8.15 -14.99 18.98
N THR A 48 8.59 -14.66 20.18
CA THR A 48 7.93 -15.05 21.45
C THR A 48 6.88 -14.04 21.91
N GLU A 49 6.79 -12.86 21.26
CA GLU A 49 5.91 -11.79 21.69
C GLU A 49 4.55 -11.82 21.02
N LEU A 50 3.48 -11.90 21.83
CA LEU A 50 2.10 -11.92 21.36
C LEU A 50 1.72 -10.67 20.54
N ALA A 51 2.26 -9.49 20.91
CA ALA A 51 2.01 -8.24 20.19
C ALA A 51 2.55 -8.30 18.75
N TRP A 52 3.71 -8.93 18.53
CA TRP A 52 4.25 -9.14 17.20
C TRP A 52 3.39 -10.09 16.38
N TRP A 53 2.95 -11.21 16.96
CA TRP A 53 2.07 -12.16 16.30
C TRP A 53 0.70 -11.55 15.95
N SER A 54 0.12 -10.74 16.85
CA SER A 54 -1.14 -10.04 16.54
C SER A 54 -1.00 -9.07 15.36
N GLY A 55 0.12 -8.36 15.26
CA GLY A 55 0.45 -7.54 14.09
C GLY A 55 0.64 -8.38 12.82
N THR A 56 1.33 -9.51 12.92
CA THR A 56 1.59 -10.40 11.78
C THR A 56 0.32 -11.06 11.25
N VAL A 57 -0.54 -11.57 12.13
CA VAL A 57 -1.86 -12.12 11.75
C VAL A 57 -2.74 -11.03 11.16
N GLY A 58 -2.77 -9.84 11.80
CA GLY A 58 -3.47 -8.66 11.27
C GLY A 58 -3.00 -8.30 9.86
N MET A 59 -1.69 -8.35 9.59
CA MET A 59 -1.13 -8.13 8.25
C MET A 59 -1.66 -9.15 7.24
N GLY A 60 -1.68 -10.43 7.60
CA GLY A 60 -2.27 -11.48 6.77
C GLY A 60 -3.75 -11.23 6.45
N LEU A 61 -4.55 -10.88 7.46
CA LEU A 61 -5.97 -10.54 7.28
C LEU A 61 -6.14 -9.28 6.41
N GLY A 62 -5.31 -8.26 6.59
CA GLY A 62 -5.30 -7.07 5.76
C GLY A 62 -4.98 -7.37 4.30
N GLN A 63 -4.04 -8.28 4.02
CA GLN A 63 -3.73 -8.71 2.65
C GLN A 63 -4.87 -9.51 2.01
N ILE A 64 -5.55 -10.38 2.78
CA ILE A 64 -6.76 -11.08 2.32
C ILE A 64 -7.86 -10.06 1.99
N GLY A 65 -8.08 -9.06 2.86
CA GLY A 65 -9.03 -7.98 2.60
C GLY A 65 -8.69 -7.20 1.33
N ASN A 66 -7.42 -6.82 1.15
CA ASN A 66 -6.95 -6.15 -0.07
C ASN A 66 -7.16 -7.01 -1.32
N PHE A 67 -6.88 -8.32 -1.25
CA PHE A 67 -7.12 -9.24 -2.35
C PHE A 67 -8.59 -9.20 -2.79
N PHE A 68 -9.54 -9.31 -1.88
CA PHE A 68 -10.96 -9.21 -2.20
C PHE A 68 -11.34 -7.83 -2.73
N ALA A 69 -10.81 -6.76 -2.13
CA ALA A 69 -11.08 -5.40 -2.58
C ALA A 69 -10.60 -5.16 -4.03
N TYR A 70 -9.39 -5.61 -4.40
CA TYR A 70 -8.87 -5.49 -5.77
C TYR A 70 -9.62 -6.32 -6.80
N ASN A 71 -10.28 -7.41 -6.39
CA ASN A 71 -11.11 -8.21 -7.29
C ASN A 71 -12.52 -7.65 -7.48
N THR A 72 -13.01 -6.81 -6.54
CA THR A 72 -14.35 -6.24 -6.57
C THR A 72 -14.39 -4.77 -6.99
N ALA A 73 -13.28 -4.05 -6.83
CA ALA A 73 -13.18 -2.63 -7.15
C ALA A 73 -11.87 -2.30 -7.90
N PRO A 74 -11.85 -1.20 -8.68
CA PRO A 74 -10.66 -0.74 -9.39
C PRO A 74 -9.48 -0.46 -8.47
N ALA A 75 -8.26 -0.83 -8.91
CA ALA A 75 -7.04 -0.58 -8.13
C ALA A 75 -6.83 0.92 -7.84
N ALA A 76 -7.19 1.77 -8.80
CA ALA A 76 -7.14 3.22 -8.67
C ALA A 76 -8.01 3.77 -7.53
N LEU A 77 -9.09 3.07 -7.16
CA LEU A 77 -9.96 3.42 -6.02
C LEU A 77 -9.46 2.79 -4.72
N VAL A 78 -9.09 1.52 -4.75
CA VAL A 78 -8.67 0.75 -3.56
C VAL A 78 -7.36 1.26 -2.98
N THR A 79 -6.37 1.54 -3.86
CA THR A 79 -5.02 1.92 -3.42
C THR A 79 -4.98 3.24 -2.62
N PRO A 80 -5.67 4.33 -3.03
CA PRO A 80 -5.73 5.55 -2.24
C PRO A 80 -6.41 5.40 -0.87
N LEU A 81 -7.36 4.48 -0.72
CA LEU A 81 -7.96 4.18 0.58
C LEU A 81 -6.94 3.62 1.57
N GLY A 82 -5.88 3.00 1.09
CA GLY A 82 -4.73 2.58 1.90
C GLY A 82 -4.09 3.75 2.67
N ALA A 83 -4.18 5.00 2.15
CA ALA A 83 -3.69 6.20 2.83
C ALA A 83 -4.32 6.40 4.22
N LEU A 84 -5.57 6.00 4.41
CA LEU A 84 -6.26 6.15 5.70
C LEU A 84 -5.65 5.27 6.79
N GLY A 85 -4.93 4.20 6.43
CA GLY A 85 -4.17 3.38 7.37
C GLY A 85 -3.03 4.15 8.05
N VAL A 86 -2.41 5.11 7.36
CA VAL A 86 -1.27 5.88 7.90
C VAL A 86 -1.68 6.80 9.06
N PRO A 87 -2.67 7.71 8.93
CA PRO A 87 -3.14 8.52 10.06
C PRO A 87 -3.69 7.66 11.19
N PHE A 88 -4.42 6.58 10.89
CA PHE A 88 -4.92 5.65 11.90
C PHE A 88 -3.77 4.98 12.67
N GLY A 89 -2.78 4.45 11.95
CA GLY A 89 -1.57 3.86 12.54
C GLY A 89 -0.81 4.85 13.41
N SER A 90 -0.69 6.11 12.99
CA SER A 90 -0.02 7.16 13.75
C SER A 90 -0.75 7.54 15.04
N ILE A 91 -2.09 7.59 15.01
CA ILE A 91 -2.90 7.79 16.23
C ILE A 91 -2.72 6.60 17.19
N LEU A 92 -2.76 5.38 16.65
CA LEU A 92 -2.57 4.17 17.43
C LEU A 92 -1.16 4.08 18.02
N ALA A 93 -0.12 4.46 17.25
CA ALA A 93 1.26 4.55 17.72
C ALA A 93 1.40 5.56 18.86
N SER A 94 0.74 6.71 18.75
CA SER A 94 0.70 7.72 19.80
C SER A 94 0.12 7.17 21.11
N TYR A 95 -0.95 6.37 21.02
CA TYR A 95 -1.58 5.77 22.20
C TYR A 95 -0.78 4.59 22.74
N MET A 96 -0.32 3.67 21.89
CA MET A 96 0.30 2.40 22.30
C MET A 96 1.80 2.51 22.62
N LEU A 97 2.52 3.40 21.95
CA LEU A 97 3.95 3.63 22.09
C LEU A 97 4.26 4.91 22.89
N GLN A 98 3.22 5.63 23.37
CA GLN A 98 3.33 6.88 24.11
C GLN A 98 4.00 8.01 23.31
N GLU A 99 3.88 7.97 22.00
CA GLU A 99 4.42 8.97 21.10
C GLU A 99 3.44 10.15 20.98
N LYS A 100 3.89 11.36 21.34
CA LYS A 100 3.01 12.55 21.31
C LYS A 100 2.76 13.03 19.88
N LEU A 101 1.50 13.08 19.47
CA LEU A 101 1.10 13.65 18.20
C LEU A 101 1.08 15.19 18.31
N ASN A 102 2.04 15.84 17.65
CA ASN A 102 2.17 17.30 17.60
C ASN A 102 1.05 17.92 16.75
N LEU A 103 0.91 19.26 16.82
CA LEU A 103 -0.07 19.99 15.99
C LEU A 103 0.14 19.72 14.49
N LEU A 104 1.39 19.67 14.03
CA LEU A 104 1.75 19.33 12.65
C LEU A 104 1.33 17.90 12.27
N GLY A 105 1.47 16.96 13.19
CA GLY A 105 0.98 15.58 13.00
C GLY A 105 -0.54 15.51 12.84
N LYS A 106 -1.30 16.27 13.64
CA LYS A 106 -2.78 16.35 13.49
C LYS A 106 -3.17 16.96 12.15
N LEU A 107 -2.47 18.02 11.71
CA LEU A 107 -2.69 18.64 10.41
C LEU A 107 -2.32 17.66 9.27
N GLY A 108 -1.25 16.90 9.43
CA GLY A 108 -0.85 15.85 8.49
C GLY A 108 -1.91 14.76 8.33
N CYS A 109 -2.53 14.31 9.44
CA CYS A 109 -3.67 13.39 9.39
C CYS A 109 -4.84 13.97 8.58
N LEU A 110 -5.20 15.24 8.84
CA LEU A 110 -6.29 15.90 8.13
C LEU A 110 -6.02 16.02 6.63
N LEU A 111 -4.80 16.44 6.26
CA LEU A 111 -4.38 16.55 4.86
C LEU A 111 -4.36 15.17 4.16
N SER A 112 -3.87 14.13 4.83
CA SER A 112 -3.87 12.77 4.26
C SER A 112 -5.29 12.27 3.99
N CYS A 113 -6.22 12.50 4.92
CA CYS A 113 -7.61 12.14 4.71
C CYS A 113 -8.25 12.95 3.57
N ALA A 114 -8.06 14.26 3.55
CA ALA A 114 -8.61 15.13 2.51
C ALA A 114 -8.06 14.77 1.12
N GLY A 115 -6.75 14.56 1.00
CA GLY A 115 -6.11 14.15 -0.24
C GLY A 115 -6.58 12.79 -0.74
N SER A 116 -6.83 11.82 0.17
CA SER A 116 -7.40 10.51 -0.19
C SER A 116 -8.81 10.62 -0.75
N ILE A 117 -9.63 11.52 -0.20
CA ILE A 117 -10.98 11.80 -0.73
C ILE A 117 -10.89 12.41 -2.12
N VAL A 118 -9.98 13.37 -2.34
CA VAL A 118 -9.77 13.99 -3.67
C VAL A 118 -9.31 12.93 -4.68
N LEU A 119 -8.38 12.05 -4.32
CA LEU A 119 -7.96 10.93 -5.16
C LEU A 119 -9.13 10.02 -5.54
N LEU A 120 -10.00 9.72 -4.56
CA LEU A 120 -11.15 8.85 -4.77
C LEU A 120 -12.18 9.45 -5.74
N ILE A 121 -12.43 10.76 -5.63
CA ILE A 121 -13.40 11.48 -6.48
C ILE A 121 -12.94 11.52 -7.94
N HIS A 122 -11.64 11.69 -8.19
CA HIS A 122 -11.07 11.85 -9.53
C HIS A 122 -10.46 10.55 -10.07
N ALA A 123 -10.56 9.44 -9.32
CA ALA A 123 -10.02 8.16 -9.80
C ALA A 123 -10.79 7.67 -11.03
N PRO A 124 -10.09 7.12 -12.03
CA PRO A 124 -10.72 6.68 -13.26
C PRO A 124 -11.74 5.57 -12.97
N THR A 125 -12.94 5.71 -13.55
CA THR A 125 -13.92 4.64 -13.63
C THR A 125 -13.43 3.65 -14.68
N THR A 126 -12.98 2.49 -14.24
CA THR A 126 -12.26 1.54 -15.08
C THR A 126 -13.12 0.82 -16.08
N GLU A 127 -12.57 0.62 -17.28
CA GLU A 127 -12.89 -0.55 -18.10
C GLU A 127 -12.36 -1.79 -17.35
N ASN A 128 -13.23 -2.54 -16.72
CA ASN A 128 -12.85 -3.77 -16.06
C ASN A 128 -12.29 -4.74 -17.09
N VAL A 129 -11.05 -5.19 -16.90
CA VAL A 129 -10.57 -6.39 -17.57
C VAL A 129 -11.43 -7.55 -17.06
N THR A 130 -12.38 -7.98 -17.87
CA THR A 130 -13.38 -8.99 -17.52
C THR A 130 -13.03 -10.37 -18.06
N SER A 131 -12.02 -10.45 -18.93
CA SER A 131 -11.64 -11.69 -19.61
C SER A 131 -10.16 -12.02 -19.38
N ARG A 132 -9.89 -13.32 -19.16
CA ARG A 132 -8.52 -13.85 -19.10
C ARG A 132 -7.72 -13.55 -20.36
N LEU A 133 -8.32 -13.66 -21.53
CA LEU A 133 -7.62 -13.40 -22.81
C LEU A 133 -7.10 -11.97 -22.90
N GLN A 134 -7.88 -10.99 -22.44
CA GLN A 134 -7.43 -9.60 -22.33
C GLN A 134 -6.30 -9.43 -21.34
N LEU A 135 -6.32 -10.18 -20.22
CA LEU A 135 -5.24 -10.17 -19.25
C LEU A 135 -3.94 -10.76 -19.83
N GLU A 136 -4.01 -11.90 -20.53
CA GLU A 136 -2.86 -12.52 -21.19
C GLU A 136 -2.24 -11.58 -22.25
N GLU A 137 -3.06 -10.92 -23.05
CA GLU A 137 -2.60 -9.93 -24.03
C GLU A 137 -1.88 -8.76 -23.36
N LYS A 138 -2.45 -8.21 -22.28
CA LYS A 138 -1.84 -7.12 -21.51
C LYS A 138 -0.57 -7.54 -20.78
N LEU A 139 -0.50 -8.74 -20.25
CA LEU A 139 0.71 -9.29 -19.63
C LEU A 139 1.84 -9.53 -20.67
N ALA A 140 1.48 -9.84 -21.91
CA ALA A 140 2.42 -10.00 -23.02
C ALA A 140 2.81 -8.68 -23.71
N ASP A 141 2.25 -7.55 -23.30
CA ASP A 141 2.57 -6.23 -23.85
C ASP A 141 4.05 -5.90 -23.64
N PRO A 142 4.80 -5.53 -24.72
CA PRO A 142 6.23 -5.21 -24.61
C PRO A 142 6.56 -4.12 -23.60
N VAL A 143 5.65 -3.15 -23.39
CA VAL A 143 5.84 -2.07 -22.39
C VAL A 143 5.79 -2.64 -20.99
N PHE A 144 4.83 -3.53 -20.70
CA PHE A 144 4.72 -4.17 -19.40
C PHE A 144 5.87 -5.14 -19.14
N LEU A 145 6.30 -5.91 -20.15
CA LEU A 145 7.47 -6.78 -20.03
C LEU A 145 8.76 -5.98 -19.79
N GLY A 146 8.91 -4.82 -20.44
CA GLY A 146 10.01 -3.89 -20.20
C GLY A 146 9.99 -3.36 -18.74
N TYR A 147 8.81 -2.99 -18.24
CA TYR A 147 8.63 -2.57 -16.84
C TYR A 147 9.03 -3.68 -15.88
N ILE A 148 8.55 -4.92 -16.07
CA ILE A 148 8.93 -6.08 -15.25
C ILE A 148 10.46 -6.28 -15.25
N GLY A 149 11.10 -6.21 -16.43
CA GLY A 149 12.55 -6.37 -16.56
C GLY A 149 13.33 -5.32 -15.76
N ILE A 150 12.92 -4.05 -15.83
CA ILE A 150 13.55 -2.95 -15.07
C ILE A 150 13.35 -3.16 -13.56
N VAL A 151 12.13 -3.47 -13.11
CA VAL A 151 11.85 -3.68 -11.68
C VAL A 151 12.63 -4.87 -11.14
N PHE A 152 12.73 -5.95 -11.91
CA PHE A 152 13.49 -7.15 -11.52
C PHE A 152 15.00 -6.87 -11.41
N ALA A 153 15.57 -6.13 -12.36
CA ALA A 153 16.96 -5.69 -12.30
C ALA A 153 17.24 -4.79 -11.08
N LEU A 154 16.34 -3.84 -10.81
CA LEU A 154 16.43 -2.98 -9.63
C LEU A 154 16.33 -3.77 -8.32
N LEU A 155 15.45 -4.77 -8.25
CA LEU A 155 15.32 -5.64 -7.08
C LEU A 155 16.60 -6.44 -6.82
N ILE A 156 17.20 -7.03 -7.86
CA ILE A 156 18.48 -7.76 -7.74
C ILE A 156 19.56 -6.82 -7.21
N LEU A 157 19.70 -5.62 -7.80
CA LEU A 157 20.66 -4.62 -7.36
C LEU A 157 20.46 -4.20 -5.90
N LEU A 158 19.21 -3.93 -5.51
CA LEU A 158 18.89 -3.51 -4.15
C LEU A 158 19.10 -4.63 -3.13
N ILE A 159 18.65 -5.85 -3.43
CA ILE A 159 18.70 -6.99 -2.49
C ILE A 159 20.14 -7.47 -2.29
N PHE A 160 20.89 -7.65 -3.37
CA PHE A 160 22.23 -8.25 -3.31
C PHE A 160 23.36 -7.22 -3.26
N GLY A 161 23.18 -6.03 -3.86
CA GLY A 161 24.21 -4.99 -3.91
C GLY A 161 24.12 -4.00 -2.75
N ILE A 162 22.96 -3.41 -2.51
CA ILE A 162 22.82 -2.24 -1.63
C ILE A 162 22.34 -2.63 -0.22
N ALA A 163 21.38 -3.54 -0.09
CA ALA A 163 20.79 -3.87 1.22
C ALA A 163 21.81 -4.45 2.23
N PRO A 164 22.81 -5.27 1.85
CA PRO A 164 23.78 -5.79 2.80
C PRO A 164 24.67 -4.71 3.43
N SER A 165 24.99 -3.66 2.67
CA SER A 165 25.92 -2.60 3.09
C SER A 165 25.23 -1.36 3.67
N HIS A 166 24.07 -0.96 3.12
CA HIS A 166 23.40 0.31 3.46
C HIS A 166 21.99 0.13 4.04
N GLY A 167 21.46 -1.08 4.13
CA GLY A 167 20.09 -1.32 4.56
C GLY A 167 19.81 -0.87 6.00
N SER A 168 20.74 -1.10 6.94
CA SER A 168 20.59 -0.70 8.34
C SER A 168 20.74 0.81 8.59
N THR A 169 21.34 1.54 7.65
CA THR A 169 21.61 2.99 7.78
C THR A 169 20.63 3.84 6.98
N ASN A 170 20.03 3.28 5.93
CA ASN A 170 19.13 4.01 5.04
C ASN A 170 17.79 3.30 4.88
N ILE A 171 16.74 3.89 5.45
CA ILE A 171 15.36 3.39 5.41
C ILE A 171 14.84 3.21 3.98
N LEU A 172 15.28 4.07 3.04
CA LEU A 172 14.81 4.03 1.65
C LEU A 172 15.17 2.73 0.94
N VAL A 173 16.25 2.06 1.34
CA VAL A 173 16.66 0.77 0.74
C VAL A 173 15.60 -0.29 0.99
N TYR A 174 15.17 -0.46 2.23
CA TYR A 174 14.13 -1.44 2.57
C TYR A 174 12.77 -1.05 2.01
N ILE A 175 12.43 0.24 2.06
CA ILE A 175 11.18 0.75 1.49
C ILE A 175 11.14 0.52 -0.03
N SER A 176 12.22 0.79 -0.75
CA SER A 176 12.27 0.57 -2.20
C SER A 176 12.08 -0.91 -2.56
N ILE A 177 12.73 -1.83 -1.83
CA ILE A 177 12.55 -3.27 -2.04
C ILE A 177 11.08 -3.66 -1.81
N CYS A 178 10.50 -3.25 -0.68
CA CYS A 178 9.10 -3.58 -0.35
C CYS A 178 8.12 -2.98 -1.36
N SER A 179 8.34 -1.75 -1.81
CA SER A 179 7.45 -1.05 -2.73
C SER A 179 7.53 -1.59 -4.15
N LEU A 180 8.73 -1.94 -4.64
CA LEU A 180 8.91 -2.60 -5.93
C LEU A 180 8.26 -3.98 -5.96
N LEU A 181 8.42 -4.78 -4.91
CA LEU A 181 7.71 -6.06 -4.78
C LEU A 181 6.20 -5.84 -4.72
N GLY A 182 5.75 -4.80 -4.02
CA GLY A 182 4.34 -4.42 -3.92
C GLY A 182 3.72 -4.07 -5.26
N SER A 183 4.48 -3.53 -6.20
CA SER A 183 4.00 -3.25 -7.55
C SER A 183 3.57 -4.50 -8.32
N PHE A 184 4.05 -5.68 -7.93
CA PHE A 184 3.60 -6.97 -8.47
C PHE A 184 2.41 -7.56 -7.72
N THR A 185 2.23 -7.23 -6.44
CA THR A 185 1.17 -7.85 -5.64
C THR A 185 -0.24 -7.47 -6.12
N VAL A 186 -0.45 -6.21 -6.51
CA VAL A 186 -1.76 -5.72 -6.96
C VAL A 186 -2.17 -6.29 -8.31
N PRO A 187 -1.35 -6.20 -9.38
CA PRO A 187 -1.65 -6.86 -10.66
C PRO A 187 -1.84 -8.37 -10.53
N SER A 188 -1.00 -9.04 -9.72
CA SER A 188 -1.13 -10.47 -9.47
C SER A 188 -2.43 -10.82 -8.76
N SER A 189 -2.86 -10.04 -7.76
CA SER A 189 -4.14 -10.26 -7.04
C SER A 189 -5.33 -10.16 -7.99
N LYS A 190 -5.39 -9.12 -8.83
CA LYS A 190 -6.42 -8.99 -9.88
C LYS A 190 -6.38 -10.14 -10.87
N GLY A 191 -5.19 -10.47 -11.36
CA GLY A 191 -4.99 -11.54 -12.34
C GLY A 191 -5.39 -12.91 -11.82
N ILE A 192 -5.10 -13.22 -10.54
CA ILE A 192 -5.52 -14.46 -9.88
C ILE A 192 -7.04 -14.58 -9.86
N GLY A 193 -7.78 -13.49 -9.53
CA GLY A 193 -9.23 -13.50 -9.52
C GLY A 193 -9.84 -13.85 -10.88
N LEU A 194 -9.29 -13.28 -11.96
CA LEU A 194 -9.75 -13.55 -13.33
C LEU A 194 -9.36 -14.97 -13.80
N ALA A 195 -8.13 -15.39 -13.52
CA ALA A 195 -7.65 -16.72 -13.93
C ALA A 195 -8.35 -17.83 -13.17
N ALA A 196 -8.69 -17.64 -11.89
CA ALA A 196 -9.37 -18.63 -11.06
C ALA A 196 -10.75 -18.97 -11.60
N GLN A 197 -11.53 -17.98 -12.05
CA GLN A 197 -12.88 -18.22 -12.59
C GLN A 197 -12.87 -19.20 -13.78
N GLU A 198 -11.82 -19.15 -14.60
CA GLU A 198 -11.71 -19.98 -15.80
C GLU A 198 -10.92 -21.28 -15.54
N ALA A 199 -9.92 -21.24 -14.64
CA ALA A 199 -9.10 -22.39 -14.28
C ALA A 199 -9.91 -23.54 -13.65
N PHE A 200 -10.97 -23.20 -12.90
CA PHE A 200 -11.85 -24.17 -12.25
C PHE A 200 -13.14 -24.45 -13.05
N SER A 201 -13.25 -23.92 -14.27
CA SER A 201 -14.34 -24.28 -15.19
C SER A 201 -13.96 -25.51 -16.01
N ASN A 202 -14.97 -26.33 -16.36
CA ASN A 202 -14.77 -27.56 -17.15
C ASN A 202 -14.55 -27.29 -18.67
N ASN A 203 -13.87 -26.22 -19.04
CA ASN A 203 -13.62 -25.83 -20.43
C ASN A 203 -12.22 -26.31 -20.91
N PRO A 204 -12.03 -26.55 -22.22
CA PRO A 204 -10.72 -26.98 -22.78
C PRO A 204 -9.61 -25.92 -22.61
N SER A 205 -9.94 -24.66 -22.34
CA SER A 205 -8.97 -23.58 -22.02
C SER A 205 -8.48 -23.60 -20.57
N SER A 206 -9.05 -24.46 -19.73
CA SER A 206 -8.79 -24.55 -18.27
C SER A 206 -7.31 -24.80 -17.94
N GLN A 207 -6.58 -25.57 -18.76
CA GLN A 207 -5.18 -25.88 -18.48
C GLN A 207 -4.27 -24.65 -18.59
N ARG A 208 -4.48 -23.78 -19.57
CA ARG A 208 -3.71 -22.50 -19.71
C ARG A 208 -4.07 -21.54 -18.58
N ALA A 209 -5.37 -21.42 -18.26
CA ALA A 209 -5.84 -20.62 -17.16
C ALA A 209 -5.25 -21.08 -15.83
N PHE A 210 -5.16 -22.39 -15.61
CA PHE A 210 -4.55 -22.98 -14.42
C PHE A 210 -3.04 -22.68 -14.33
N CYS A 211 -2.30 -22.79 -15.44
CA CYS A 211 -0.88 -22.40 -15.47
C CYS A 211 -0.70 -20.91 -15.12
N LEU A 212 -1.50 -20.02 -15.71
CA LEU A 212 -1.45 -18.58 -15.41
C LEU A 212 -1.79 -18.31 -13.94
N PHE A 213 -2.84 -18.96 -13.41
CA PHE A 213 -3.23 -18.88 -11.99
C PHE A 213 -2.07 -19.26 -11.07
N ILE A 214 -1.37 -20.38 -11.33
CA ILE A 214 -0.24 -20.83 -10.52
C ILE A 214 0.94 -19.85 -10.61
N ILE A 215 1.27 -19.35 -11.80
CA ILE A 215 2.36 -18.38 -11.97
C ILE A 215 2.08 -17.10 -11.17
N LEU A 216 0.88 -16.56 -11.27
CA LEU A 216 0.48 -15.35 -10.55
C LEU A 216 0.42 -15.57 -9.05
N LEU A 217 -0.06 -16.74 -8.61
CA LEU A 217 -0.10 -17.12 -7.19
C LEU A 217 1.30 -17.24 -6.60
N VAL A 218 2.22 -17.91 -7.30
CA VAL A 218 3.62 -18.01 -6.86
C VAL A 218 4.27 -16.62 -6.81
N THR A 219 4.06 -15.79 -7.81
CA THR A 219 4.57 -14.40 -7.81
C THR A 219 4.04 -13.60 -6.63
N LEU A 220 2.73 -13.70 -6.35
CA LEU A 220 2.10 -13.03 -5.21
C LEU A 220 2.69 -13.50 -3.88
N VAL A 221 2.75 -14.82 -3.66
CA VAL A 221 3.26 -15.41 -2.41
C VAL A 221 4.73 -15.07 -2.20
N CYS A 222 5.58 -15.23 -3.22
CA CYS A 222 7.00 -14.86 -3.13
C CYS A 222 7.18 -13.37 -2.83
N SER A 223 6.42 -12.49 -3.50
CA SER A 223 6.49 -11.05 -3.25
C SER A 223 6.11 -10.71 -1.81
N ILE A 224 5.01 -11.28 -1.30
CA ILE A 224 4.55 -11.05 0.09
C ILE A 224 5.59 -11.57 1.10
N LEU A 225 6.17 -12.75 0.90
CA LEU A 225 7.15 -13.32 1.82
C LEU A 225 8.43 -12.46 1.88
N ILE A 226 8.94 -12.04 0.73
CA ILE A 226 10.13 -11.18 0.67
C ILE A 226 9.83 -9.81 1.29
N GLN A 227 8.68 -9.21 0.97
CA GLN A 227 8.23 -7.96 1.61
C GLN A 227 8.19 -8.10 3.13
N PHE A 228 7.60 -9.19 3.64
CA PHE A 228 7.50 -9.43 5.08
C PHE A 228 8.87 -9.47 5.76
N ILE A 229 9.86 -10.13 5.15
CA ILE A 229 11.23 -10.17 5.66
C ILE A 229 11.83 -8.76 5.74
N TYR A 230 11.70 -7.95 4.69
CA TYR A 230 12.28 -6.62 4.64
C TYR A 230 11.53 -5.59 5.50
N ILE A 231 10.21 -5.73 5.65
CA ILE A 231 9.41 -4.93 6.60
C ILE A 231 9.90 -5.20 8.03
N ASN A 232 10.06 -6.46 8.43
CA ASN A 232 10.56 -6.79 9.77
C ASN A 232 11.98 -6.26 10.00
N LYS A 233 12.88 -6.36 9.01
CA LYS A 233 14.21 -5.75 9.07
C LYS A 233 14.12 -4.24 9.23
N ALA A 234 13.27 -3.56 8.47
CA ALA A 234 13.11 -2.12 8.59
C ALA A 234 12.58 -1.71 9.98
N LEU A 235 11.59 -2.44 10.51
CA LEU A 235 11.02 -2.16 11.83
C LEU A 235 11.97 -2.47 13.00
N GLN A 236 13.06 -3.19 12.79
CA GLN A 236 14.13 -3.36 13.79
C GLN A 236 14.98 -2.09 13.90
N TYR A 237 15.30 -1.43 12.79
CA TYR A 237 16.21 -0.29 12.76
C TYR A 237 15.49 1.07 12.79
N PHE A 238 14.27 1.16 12.28
CA PHE A 238 13.57 2.42 12.04
C PHE A 238 12.20 2.46 12.72
N ASP A 239 11.71 3.67 12.99
CA ASP A 239 10.38 3.87 13.58
C ASP A 239 9.25 3.44 12.63
N SER A 240 8.25 2.76 13.19
CA SER A 240 7.10 2.24 12.43
C SER A 240 6.34 3.35 11.70
N SER A 241 6.24 4.51 12.33
CA SER A 241 5.53 5.65 11.78
C SER A 241 6.24 6.21 10.56
N ILE A 242 7.56 6.46 10.63
CA ILE A 242 8.36 6.98 9.51
C ILE A 242 8.36 5.96 8.36
N PHE A 243 8.55 4.68 8.70
CA PHE A 243 8.53 3.61 7.72
C PHE A 243 7.19 3.56 6.98
N SER A 244 6.07 3.48 7.71
CA SER A 244 4.73 3.34 7.10
C SER A 244 4.37 4.51 6.18
N ALA A 245 4.78 5.72 6.55
CA ALA A 245 4.51 6.91 5.78
C ALA A 245 5.26 6.96 4.44
N ILE A 246 6.56 6.78 4.47
CA ILE A 246 7.39 6.82 3.26
C ILE A 246 7.06 5.60 2.38
N TYR A 247 6.89 4.43 3.01
CA TYR A 247 6.47 3.22 2.32
C TYR A 247 5.15 3.42 1.57
N TYR A 248 4.15 4.03 2.23
CA TYR A 248 2.86 4.29 1.59
C TYR A 248 3.00 5.13 0.32
N VAL A 249 3.74 6.24 0.37
CA VAL A 249 3.91 7.14 -0.79
C VAL A 249 4.57 6.41 -1.96
N ILE A 250 5.70 5.75 -1.70
CA ILE A 250 6.48 5.06 -2.75
C ILE A 250 5.70 3.85 -3.27
N PHE A 251 5.10 3.05 -2.38
CA PHE A 251 4.28 1.90 -2.74
C PHE A 251 3.09 2.31 -3.62
N THR A 252 2.32 3.32 -3.20
CA THR A 252 1.17 3.81 -3.96
C THR A 252 1.57 4.31 -5.35
N THR A 253 2.67 5.06 -5.44
CA THR A 253 3.19 5.54 -6.73
C THR A 253 3.52 4.38 -7.66
N LEU A 254 4.24 3.37 -7.17
CA LEU A 254 4.66 2.23 -7.99
C LEU A 254 3.46 1.32 -8.35
N VAL A 255 2.51 1.13 -7.44
CA VAL A 255 1.29 0.35 -7.73
C VAL A 255 0.43 1.05 -8.78
N ILE A 256 0.22 2.37 -8.66
CA ILE A 256 -0.54 3.13 -9.66
C ILE A 256 0.17 3.06 -11.01
N LEU A 257 1.49 3.22 -11.04
CA LEU A 257 2.27 3.11 -12.27
C LEU A 257 2.14 1.71 -12.90
N ALA A 258 2.31 0.65 -12.13
CA ALA A 258 2.17 -0.73 -12.59
C ALA A 258 0.77 -1.03 -13.13
N SER A 259 -0.27 -0.58 -12.40
CA SER A 259 -1.66 -0.74 -12.81
C SER A 259 -1.99 0.07 -14.06
N ALA A 260 -1.48 1.29 -14.16
CA ALA A 260 -1.65 2.14 -15.35
C ALA A 260 -1.05 1.50 -16.60
N ILE A 261 0.14 0.90 -16.49
CA ILE A 261 0.81 0.22 -17.60
C ILE A 261 0.05 -1.07 -17.96
N LEU A 262 -0.27 -1.92 -16.98
CA LEU A 262 -0.89 -3.23 -17.23
C LEU A 262 -2.34 -3.12 -17.68
N PHE A 263 -3.15 -2.38 -16.94
CA PHE A 263 -4.60 -2.36 -17.17
C PHE A 263 -5.04 -1.22 -18.12
N ARG A 264 -4.12 -0.32 -18.47
CA ARG A 264 -4.38 0.89 -19.28
C ARG A 264 -5.55 1.71 -18.73
N GLU A 265 -5.67 1.75 -17.40
CA GLU A 265 -6.74 2.43 -16.66
C GLU A 265 -6.80 3.94 -16.95
N TRP A 266 -5.77 4.48 -17.61
CA TRP A 266 -5.61 5.92 -17.86
C TRP A 266 -6.02 6.39 -19.26
N ASN A 267 -6.39 5.48 -20.17
CA ASN A 267 -6.66 5.85 -21.55
C ASN A 267 -7.85 6.80 -21.71
N ASN A 268 -8.81 6.77 -20.78
CA ASN A 268 -10.04 7.56 -20.82
C ASN A 268 -10.11 8.65 -19.74
N VAL A 269 -8.99 8.95 -19.05
CA VAL A 269 -8.97 9.96 -17.99
C VAL A 269 -8.92 11.35 -18.60
N GLY A 270 -9.92 12.19 -18.28
CA GLY A 270 -9.93 13.60 -18.65
C GLY A 270 -8.78 14.37 -17.98
N PHE A 271 -8.32 15.44 -18.64
CA PHE A 271 -7.24 16.28 -18.09
C PHE A 271 -7.55 16.81 -16.69
N VAL A 272 -8.81 17.15 -16.41
CA VAL A 272 -9.28 17.64 -15.10
C VAL A 272 -9.14 16.56 -14.04
N ASP A 273 -9.53 15.32 -14.35
CA ASP A 273 -9.43 14.20 -13.41
C ASP A 273 -7.97 13.82 -13.15
N PHE A 274 -7.14 13.83 -14.18
CA PHE A 274 -5.70 13.64 -14.03
C PHE A 274 -5.07 14.69 -13.11
N LEU A 275 -5.43 15.96 -13.31
CA LEU A 275 -4.94 17.05 -12.45
C LEU A 275 -5.46 16.92 -11.01
N GLY A 276 -6.73 16.53 -10.84
CA GLY A 276 -7.34 16.26 -9.53
C GLY A 276 -6.62 15.13 -8.79
N MET A 277 -6.32 14.02 -9.48
CA MET A 277 -5.54 12.93 -8.90
C MET A 277 -4.12 13.35 -8.50
N LEU A 278 -3.45 14.12 -9.34
CA LEU A 278 -2.12 14.65 -9.04
C LEU A 278 -2.15 15.55 -7.79
N CYS A 279 -3.12 16.46 -7.71
CA CYS A 279 -3.33 17.32 -6.54
C CYS A 279 -3.64 16.51 -5.28
N GLY A 280 -4.52 15.52 -5.38
CA GLY A 280 -4.86 14.60 -4.28
C GLY A 280 -3.63 13.83 -3.79
N PHE A 281 -2.83 13.29 -4.70
CA PHE A 281 -1.61 12.55 -4.37
C PHE A 281 -0.56 13.45 -3.69
N ILE A 282 -0.35 14.66 -4.21
CA ILE A 282 0.55 15.64 -3.57
C ILE A 282 0.05 15.99 -2.17
N THR A 283 -1.26 16.21 -2.01
CA THR A 283 -1.87 16.55 -0.71
C THR A 283 -1.68 15.42 0.31
N VAL A 284 -1.91 14.16 -0.09
CA VAL A 284 -1.63 12.98 0.76
C VAL A 284 -0.16 12.92 1.12
N SER A 285 0.74 13.07 0.14
CA SER A 285 2.18 12.99 0.35
C SER A 285 2.68 14.07 1.32
N VAL A 286 2.21 15.31 1.15
CA VAL A 286 2.53 16.42 2.07
C VAL A 286 1.96 16.14 3.46
N GLY A 287 0.71 15.65 3.57
CA GLY A 287 0.10 15.25 4.83
C GLY A 287 0.93 14.20 5.57
N ILE A 288 1.40 13.19 4.86
CA ILE A 288 2.24 12.10 5.39
C ILE A 288 3.61 12.63 5.83
N ILE A 289 4.25 13.51 5.04
CA ILE A 289 5.52 14.14 5.40
C ILE A 289 5.36 14.99 6.66
N LEU A 290 4.31 15.82 6.75
CA LEU A 290 4.02 16.61 7.95
C LEU A 290 3.83 15.73 9.19
N LEU A 291 3.18 14.58 9.04
CA LEU A 291 2.92 13.64 10.10
C LEU A 291 4.20 13.05 10.69
N GLN A 292 5.22 12.86 9.87
CA GLN A 292 6.39 12.05 10.19
C GLN A 292 7.68 12.85 10.37
N VAL A 293 7.99 13.74 9.44
CA VAL A 293 9.26 14.49 9.47
C VAL A 293 9.26 15.52 10.63
N PHE A 294 8.10 16.11 10.91
CA PHE A 294 7.97 17.11 11.97
C PHE A 294 7.53 16.55 13.32
N LYS A 295 7.56 15.21 13.48
CA LYS A 295 7.28 14.55 14.75
C LYS A 295 8.24 15.00 15.86
N GLU A 296 9.49 15.27 15.52
CA GLU A 296 10.53 15.76 16.43
C GLU A 296 10.43 17.27 16.72
N PHE A 297 9.80 18.06 15.84
CA PHE A 297 9.57 19.48 16.05
C PHE A 297 8.36 19.68 16.97
N SER A 298 8.61 19.87 18.25
CA SER A 298 7.57 20.15 19.26
C SER A 298 7.03 21.61 19.11
N ILE A 299 6.45 21.92 17.97
CA ILE A 299 5.71 23.19 17.82
C ILE A 299 4.40 23.02 18.57
N SER A 300 4.34 23.61 19.76
CA SER A 300 3.13 23.69 20.55
C SER A 300 2.19 24.78 20.01
N ALA A 301 0.87 24.59 20.18
CA ALA A 301 -0.10 25.66 19.87
C ALA A 301 0.19 26.98 20.64
N SER A 302 0.88 26.90 21.78
CA SER A 302 1.36 28.04 22.53
C SER A 302 2.46 28.84 21.82
N ASP A 303 3.30 28.18 21.01
CA ASP A 303 4.38 28.83 20.28
C ASP A 303 3.84 29.58 19.04
N LEU A 304 2.82 29.04 18.38
CA LEU A 304 2.09 29.75 17.33
C LEU A 304 1.38 30.99 17.86
N ARG A 305 0.75 30.91 19.06
CA ARG A 305 0.17 32.09 19.70
C ARG A 305 1.20 33.17 20.00
N LYS A 306 2.40 32.81 20.47
CA LYS A 306 3.49 33.78 20.72
C LYS A 306 3.99 34.43 19.44
N ILE A 307 4.05 33.69 18.32
CA ILE A 307 4.46 34.27 17.02
C ILE A 307 3.40 35.24 16.51
N THR A 308 2.11 34.91 16.67
CA THR A 308 1.00 35.77 16.24
C THR A 308 0.87 37.00 17.12
N SER A 309 1.12 36.88 18.44
CA SER A 309 1.05 38.05 19.38
C SER A 309 2.26 38.99 19.32
N LYS A 310 3.38 38.56 18.70
CA LYS A 310 4.55 39.46 18.44
C LYS A 310 4.41 40.30 17.17
N LYS A 311 3.37 40.09 16.37
CA LYS A 311 3.09 40.85 15.13
C LYS A 311 2.03 41.98 15.32
N HIS A 312 1.51 42.13 16.51
CA HIS A 312 0.69 43.24 16.96
C HIS A 312 1.39 43.96 18.10
#